data_ce2cf573fc1bdd4ac2a5fc4f37c561d7
#
_entry.id   ce2cf573fc1bdd4ac2a5fc4f37c561d7
#
_cell.length_a   1.000
_cell.length_b   1.000
_cell.length_c   1.000
_cell.angle_alpha   90.00
_cell.angle_beta   90.00
_cell.angle_gamma   90.00
#
_symmetry.space_group_name_H-M   'P 1'
#
loop_
_entity.id
_entity.type
_entity.pdbx_description
1 polymer ?
#
loop_
_entity_poly.entity_id
_entity_poly.type
_entity_poly.pdbx_seq_one_letter_code
_entity_poly.pdbx_strand_id
1 'polypeptide(L)'
;MNFCEQLNDYIKQIGCSSQELVTASGLTTSVISRYRRGDRNPNIRSKQLEQLVDGLYKLSNLKELNITRDEIYITLSNTLNDISIDFEQLNKNFNELITTLNVNMAELSRSSTYDSSLLSKIRTGNRNPAKPKDFIETVCNFIVKKYKTEDDKKAVALLIGSTLEELKDSSNYYNKLLNWFSTNAIPSHNLSLIHISEPTRLRCI
;
A
#
# COMPACT_ATOMS: atom_id res chain seq x y z
N MET A 1 -13.33 -4.65 1.54
CA MET A 1 -13.24 -5.15 2.93
C MET A 1 -11.81 -4.94 3.39
N ASN A 2 -11.59 -4.30 4.51
CA ASN A 2 -10.26 -4.08 5.06
C ASN A 2 -9.82 -5.25 5.97
N PHE A 3 -8.54 -5.23 6.42
CA PHE A 3 -7.99 -6.31 7.23
C PHE A 3 -8.76 -6.57 8.54
N CYS A 4 -9.14 -5.51 9.26
CA CYS A 4 -9.83 -5.68 10.53
C CYS A 4 -11.26 -6.24 10.36
N GLU A 5 -11.95 -5.83 9.30
CA GLU A 5 -13.27 -6.39 8.93
C GLU A 5 -13.14 -7.88 8.61
N GLN A 6 -12.19 -8.24 7.74
CA GLN A 6 -11.96 -9.64 7.36
C GLN A 6 -11.55 -10.52 8.54
N LEU A 7 -10.70 -10.00 9.44
CA LEU A 7 -10.32 -10.71 10.67
C LEU A 7 -11.52 -10.93 11.59
N ASN A 8 -12.36 -9.90 11.78
CA ASN A 8 -13.56 -10.03 12.60
C ASN A 8 -14.58 -11.00 11.99
N ASP A 9 -14.67 -11.08 10.67
CA ASP A 9 -15.52 -12.04 9.97
C ASP A 9 -15.04 -13.48 10.20
N TYR A 10 -13.72 -13.75 10.10
CA TYR A 10 -13.19 -15.07 10.47
C TYR A 10 -13.47 -15.44 11.93
N ILE A 11 -13.26 -14.50 12.86
CA ILE A 11 -13.57 -14.73 14.29
C ILE A 11 -15.04 -15.07 14.49
N LYS A 12 -15.94 -14.38 13.81
CA LYS A 12 -17.39 -14.63 13.84
C LYS A 12 -17.76 -15.97 13.18
N GLN A 13 -17.19 -16.26 12.00
CA GLN A 13 -17.43 -17.52 11.27
C GLN A 13 -16.96 -18.74 12.05
N ILE A 14 -15.77 -18.65 12.67
CA ILE A 14 -15.23 -19.70 13.55
C ILE A 14 -15.99 -19.74 14.89
N GLY A 15 -16.66 -18.67 15.28
CA GLY A 15 -17.34 -18.55 16.57
C GLY A 15 -16.34 -18.60 17.75
N CYS A 16 -15.16 -18.01 17.60
CA CYS A 16 -14.14 -17.97 18.64
C CYS A 16 -14.07 -16.62 19.35
N SER A 17 -13.64 -16.65 20.60
CA SER A 17 -13.33 -15.45 21.38
C SER A 17 -11.94 -14.92 21.07
N SER A 18 -11.69 -13.65 21.41
CA SER A 18 -10.33 -13.09 21.32
C SER A 18 -9.32 -13.83 22.18
N GLN A 19 -9.73 -14.35 23.32
CA GLN A 19 -8.85 -15.09 24.25
C GLN A 19 -8.45 -16.43 23.67
N GLU A 20 -9.37 -17.16 23.03
CA GLU A 20 -9.05 -18.39 22.31
C GLU A 20 -8.07 -18.14 21.18
N LEU A 21 -8.27 -17.06 20.41
CA LEU A 21 -7.36 -16.67 19.34
C LEU A 21 -5.97 -16.27 19.85
N VAL A 22 -5.88 -15.56 20.98
CA VAL A 22 -4.61 -15.25 21.66
C VAL A 22 -3.86 -16.57 22.00
N THR A 23 -4.54 -17.52 22.63
CA THR A 23 -3.97 -18.80 23.01
C THR A 23 -3.53 -19.62 21.79
N ALA A 24 -4.36 -19.70 20.77
CA ALA A 24 -4.09 -20.50 19.57
C ALA A 24 -2.98 -19.91 18.70
N SER A 25 -2.90 -18.58 18.60
CA SER A 25 -1.91 -17.87 17.76
C SER A 25 -0.57 -17.61 18.47
N GLY A 26 -0.56 -17.59 19.80
CA GLY A 26 0.60 -17.17 20.60
C GLY A 26 0.88 -15.65 20.52
N LEU A 27 -0.04 -14.87 19.95
CA LEU A 27 0.03 -13.41 19.95
C LEU A 27 -0.49 -12.86 21.28
N THR A 28 -0.06 -11.63 21.64
CA THR A 28 -0.54 -11.00 22.87
C THR A 28 -1.96 -10.42 22.69
N THR A 29 -2.71 -10.34 23.79
CA THR A 29 -4.05 -9.72 23.80
C THR A 29 -4.05 -8.31 23.21
N SER A 30 -3.00 -7.52 23.50
CA SER A 30 -2.84 -6.16 22.97
C SER A 30 -2.71 -6.14 21.43
N VAL A 31 -1.98 -7.10 20.85
CA VAL A 31 -1.81 -7.22 19.40
C VAL A 31 -3.15 -7.59 18.73
N ILE A 32 -3.81 -8.64 19.21
CA ILE A 32 -5.11 -9.08 18.69
C ILE A 32 -6.15 -7.96 18.78
N SER A 33 -6.22 -7.27 19.93
CA SER A 33 -7.15 -6.14 20.12
C SER A 33 -6.91 -5.02 19.11
N ARG A 34 -5.65 -4.63 18.85
CA ARG A 34 -5.31 -3.59 17.86
C ARG A 34 -5.65 -4.02 16.44
N TYR A 35 -5.40 -5.29 16.08
CA TYR A 35 -5.75 -5.83 14.78
C TYR A 35 -7.26 -5.82 14.54
N ARG A 36 -8.04 -6.22 15.54
CA ARG A 36 -9.51 -6.24 15.48
C ARG A 36 -10.15 -4.85 15.39
N ARG A 37 -9.52 -3.83 15.97
CA ARG A 37 -9.99 -2.43 15.89
C ARG A 37 -9.48 -1.69 14.66
N GLY A 38 -8.52 -2.27 13.92
CA GLY A 38 -7.88 -1.60 12.80
C GLY A 38 -6.85 -0.54 13.19
N ASP A 39 -6.48 -0.47 14.49
CA ASP A 39 -5.44 0.46 14.98
C ASP A 39 -4.05 0.10 14.43
N ARG A 40 -3.87 -1.15 14.00
CA ARG A 40 -2.64 -1.68 13.45
C ARG A 40 -2.94 -2.87 12.55
N ASN A 41 -2.17 -3.03 11.47
CA ASN A 41 -2.15 -4.22 10.63
C ASN A 41 -0.80 -4.95 10.77
N PRO A 42 -0.76 -6.28 10.64
CA PRO A 42 0.51 -6.99 10.50
C PRO A 42 1.14 -6.66 9.15
N ASN A 43 2.48 -6.74 9.07
CA ASN A 43 3.14 -6.70 7.76
C ASN A 43 2.91 -8.04 7.04
N ILE A 44 2.72 -7.98 5.72
CA ILE A 44 2.75 -9.17 4.85
C ILE A 44 4.09 -9.87 5.05
N ARG A 45 4.11 -11.20 5.10
CA ARG A 45 5.30 -12.02 5.37
C ARG A 45 5.89 -11.83 6.79
N SER A 46 5.18 -11.20 7.71
CA SER A 46 5.63 -11.12 9.09
C SER A 46 5.30 -12.40 9.86
N LYS A 47 6.17 -12.75 10.81
CA LYS A 47 5.88 -13.84 11.75
C LYS A 47 4.53 -13.66 12.48
N GLN A 48 4.12 -12.42 12.71
CA GLN A 48 2.84 -12.11 13.36
C GLN A 48 1.64 -12.47 12.48
N LEU A 49 1.71 -12.27 11.16
CA LEU A 49 0.66 -12.72 10.24
C LEU A 49 0.58 -14.24 10.20
N GLU A 50 1.71 -14.93 10.09
CA GLU A 50 1.78 -16.39 10.12
C GLU A 50 1.17 -16.95 11.40
N GLN A 51 1.55 -16.42 12.56
CA GLN A 51 1.00 -16.82 13.86
C GLN A 51 -0.52 -16.60 13.93
N LEU A 52 -1.02 -15.49 13.41
CA LEU A 52 -2.46 -15.20 13.36
C LEU A 52 -3.20 -16.23 12.49
N VAL A 53 -2.69 -16.49 11.29
CA VAL A 53 -3.24 -17.48 10.36
C VAL A 53 -3.24 -18.87 10.98
N ASP A 54 -2.13 -19.28 11.58
CA ASP A 54 -2.02 -20.58 12.26
C ASP A 54 -3.00 -20.71 13.43
N GLY A 55 -3.22 -19.62 14.17
CA GLY A 55 -4.21 -19.58 15.26
C GLY A 55 -5.65 -19.73 14.75
N LEU A 56 -6.01 -19.01 13.71
CA LEU A 56 -7.34 -19.12 13.08
C LEU A 56 -7.56 -20.53 12.49
N TYR A 57 -6.56 -21.08 11.81
CA TYR A 57 -6.62 -22.42 11.23
C TYR A 57 -6.77 -23.50 12.29
N LYS A 58 -6.01 -23.44 13.41
CA LYS A 58 -6.17 -24.37 14.54
C LYS A 58 -7.59 -24.32 15.10
N LEU A 59 -8.14 -23.13 15.29
CA LEU A 59 -9.50 -22.96 15.83
C LEU A 59 -10.58 -23.42 14.85
N SER A 60 -10.40 -23.21 13.54
CA SER A 60 -11.34 -23.72 12.53
C SER A 60 -11.37 -25.24 12.51
N ASN A 61 -10.21 -25.90 12.60
CA ASN A 61 -10.13 -27.37 12.66
C ASN A 61 -10.76 -27.94 13.93
N LEU A 62 -10.58 -27.29 15.09
CA LEU A 62 -11.22 -27.72 16.34
C LEU A 62 -12.76 -27.64 16.27
N LYS A 63 -13.30 -26.82 15.38
CA LYS A 63 -14.75 -26.67 15.16
C LYS A 63 -15.23 -27.35 13.89
N GLU A 64 -14.40 -28.21 13.31
CA GLU A 64 -14.71 -29.00 12.10
C GLU A 64 -15.13 -28.15 10.90
N LEU A 65 -14.64 -26.90 10.82
CA LEU A 65 -14.90 -26.02 9.68
C LEU A 65 -13.92 -26.36 8.56
N ASN A 66 -14.45 -26.49 7.35
CA ASN A 66 -13.65 -26.83 6.17
C ASN A 66 -12.99 -25.57 5.56
N ILE A 67 -12.12 -24.91 6.36
CA ILE A 67 -11.37 -23.72 5.97
C ILE A 67 -9.89 -24.10 5.96
N THR A 68 -9.21 -23.90 4.82
CA THR A 68 -7.80 -24.23 4.70
C THR A 68 -6.91 -23.10 5.23
N ARG A 69 -5.69 -23.46 5.68
CA ARG A 69 -4.69 -22.47 6.11
C ARG A 69 -4.35 -21.49 5.00
N ASP A 70 -4.19 -21.99 3.77
CA ASP A 70 -3.82 -21.18 2.62
C ASP A 70 -4.94 -20.20 2.23
N GLU A 71 -6.20 -20.61 2.37
CA GLU A 71 -7.35 -19.74 2.15
C GLU A 71 -7.34 -18.56 3.14
N ILE A 72 -7.15 -18.82 4.43
CA ILE A 72 -7.03 -17.78 5.45
C ILE A 72 -5.87 -16.83 5.13
N TYR A 73 -4.70 -17.40 4.79
CA TYR A 73 -3.50 -16.63 4.47
C TYR A 73 -3.71 -15.73 3.24
N ILE A 74 -4.22 -16.30 2.13
CA ILE A 74 -4.47 -15.56 0.90
C ILE A 74 -5.49 -14.45 1.14
N THR A 75 -6.59 -14.77 1.82
CA THR A 75 -7.66 -13.80 2.07
C THR A 75 -7.18 -12.64 2.93
N LEU A 76 -6.53 -12.91 4.06
CA LEU A 76 -5.96 -11.86 4.91
C LEU A 76 -4.84 -11.09 4.22
N SER A 77 -3.97 -11.76 3.46
CA SER A 77 -2.90 -11.12 2.70
C SER A 77 -3.44 -10.19 1.62
N ASN A 78 -4.52 -10.58 0.92
CA ASN A 78 -5.15 -9.74 -0.08
C ASN A 78 -5.71 -8.44 0.52
N THR A 79 -6.22 -8.47 1.76
CA THR A 79 -6.65 -7.25 2.47
C THR A 79 -5.48 -6.39 2.94
N LEU A 80 -4.29 -6.99 3.11
CA LEU A 80 -3.04 -6.31 3.42
C LEU A 80 -2.29 -5.88 2.14
N ASN A 81 -2.52 -6.58 1.02
CA ASN A 81 -2.02 -6.24 -0.33
C ASN A 81 -2.64 -4.96 -0.90
N ASP A 82 -3.56 -4.36 -0.16
CA ASP A 82 -3.82 -2.95 -0.30
C ASP A 82 -2.50 -2.21 0.03
N ILE A 83 -1.56 -2.36 -0.92
CA ILE A 83 -0.26 -1.69 -1.03
C ILE A 83 0.71 -2.10 0.10
N SER A 84 1.52 -3.14 -0.10
CA SER A 84 2.85 -3.16 0.53
C SER A 84 3.65 -2.00 -0.07
N ILE A 85 3.46 -0.81 0.48
CA ILE A 85 4.17 0.37 0.03
C ILE A 85 5.64 0.13 0.29
N ASP A 86 6.42 0.08 -0.77
CA ASP A 86 7.87 0.18 -0.68
C ASP A 86 8.21 1.59 -0.21
N PHE A 87 8.53 1.71 1.07
CA PHE A 87 8.83 2.99 1.68
C PHE A 87 10.12 3.62 1.12
N GLU A 88 11.07 2.83 0.67
CA GLU A 88 12.28 3.34 0.04
C GLU A 88 11.92 4.03 -1.29
N GLN A 89 11.12 3.37 -2.11
CA GLN A 89 10.62 3.94 -3.35
C GLN A 89 9.68 5.14 -3.11
N LEU A 90 8.80 5.07 -2.10
CA LEU A 90 7.95 6.19 -1.71
C LEU A 90 8.77 7.43 -1.35
N ASN A 91 9.79 7.26 -0.51
CA ASN A 91 10.66 8.34 -0.08
C ASN A 91 11.46 8.92 -1.25
N LYS A 92 11.93 8.06 -2.17
CA LYS A 92 12.59 8.46 -3.41
C LYS A 92 11.67 9.28 -4.31
N ASN A 93 10.46 8.77 -4.59
CA ASN A 93 9.47 9.47 -5.40
C ASN A 93 9.09 10.81 -4.78
N PHE A 94 8.90 10.86 -3.47
CA PHE A 94 8.63 12.10 -2.75
C PHE A 94 9.78 13.10 -2.91
N ASN A 95 11.03 12.67 -2.72
CA ASN A 95 12.17 13.54 -2.91
C ASN A 95 12.31 14.05 -4.36
N GLU A 96 12.12 13.19 -5.36
CA GLU A 96 12.14 13.56 -6.77
C GLU A 96 11.06 14.61 -7.11
N LEU A 97 9.83 14.39 -6.64
CA LEU A 97 8.73 15.32 -6.85
C LEU A 97 9.00 16.69 -6.22
N ILE A 98 9.45 16.71 -4.96
CA ILE A 98 9.79 17.95 -4.24
C ILE A 98 10.91 18.72 -4.94
N THR A 99 11.93 18.01 -5.43
CA THR A 99 13.09 18.61 -6.10
C THR A 99 12.72 19.13 -7.48
N THR A 100 12.01 18.34 -8.28
CA THR A 100 11.61 18.72 -9.67
C THR A 100 10.74 19.97 -9.69
N LEU A 101 9.79 20.07 -8.76
CA LEU A 101 8.87 21.21 -8.68
C LEU A 101 9.36 22.33 -7.73
N ASN A 102 10.53 22.18 -7.13
CA ASN A 102 11.05 23.10 -6.11
C ASN A 102 9.99 23.43 -5.05
N VAL A 103 9.36 22.39 -4.50
CA VAL A 103 8.22 22.51 -3.57
C VAL A 103 8.67 23.18 -2.27
N ASN A 104 7.96 24.22 -1.87
CA ASN A 104 8.16 24.84 -0.55
C ASN A 104 7.58 23.94 0.55
N MET A 105 8.47 23.29 1.34
CA MET A 105 8.12 22.36 2.40
C MET A 105 7.30 23.00 3.52
N ALA A 106 7.53 24.29 3.84
CA ALA A 106 6.74 25.00 4.84
C ALA A 106 5.30 25.25 4.37
N GLU A 107 5.10 25.41 3.07
CA GLU A 107 3.78 25.58 2.49
C GLU A 107 3.03 24.25 2.40
N LEU A 108 3.72 23.17 2.00
CA LEU A 108 3.15 21.82 2.06
C LEU A 108 2.76 21.45 3.51
N SER A 109 3.59 21.78 4.49
CA SER A 109 3.28 21.58 5.92
C SER A 109 2.02 22.34 6.35
N ARG A 110 1.88 23.62 5.97
CA ARG A 110 0.69 24.44 6.32
C ARG A 110 -0.60 23.94 5.67
N SER A 111 -0.50 23.31 4.51
CA SER A 111 -1.64 22.77 3.76
C SER A 111 -1.99 21.33 4.10
N SER A 112 -1.22 20.70 4.97
CA SER A 112 -1.35 19.30 5.35
C SER A 112 -1.39 19.12 6.86
N THR A 113 -1.61 17.90 7.33
CA THR A 113 -1.51 17.52 8.75
C THR A 113 -0.08 17.15 9.18
N TYR A 114 0.90 17.31 8.27
CA TYR A 114 2.29 16.92 8.47
C TYR A 114 3.16 18.14 8.78
N ASP A 115 3.90 18.10 9.89
CA ASP A 115 4.86 19.15 10.21
C ASP A 115 6.10 19.10 9.28
N SER A 116 6.79 20.24 9.14
CA SER A 116 7.96 20.38 8.25
C SER A 116 9.11 19.45 8.61
N SER A 117 9.29 19.16 9.91
CA SER A 117 10.34 18.25 10.38
C SER A 117 10.03 16.81 9.98
N LEU A 118 8.76 16.38 10.10
CA LEU A 118 8.32 15.06 9.65
C LEU A 118 8.46 14.91 8.14
N LEU A 119 8.00 15.90 7.36
CA LEU A 119 8.14 15.90 5.90
C LEU A 119 9.62 15.81 5.47
N SER A 120 10.51 16.54 6.15
CA SER A 120 11.96 16.48 5.89
C SER A 120 12.54 15.08 6.20
N LYS A 121 12.12 14.44 7.28
CA LYS A 121 12.54 13.08 7.64
C LYS A 121 12.02 12.04 6.66
N ILE A 122 10.78 12.18 6.17
CA ILE A 122 10.22 11.31 5.13
C ILE A 122 11.01 11.50 3.83
N ARG A 123 11.27 12.74 3.42
CA ARG A 123 12.04 13.05 2.21
C ARG A 123 13.43 12.40 2.21
N THR A 124 14.09 12.34 3.37
CA THR A 124 15.44 11.75 3.52
C THR A 124 15.42 10.25 3.83
N GLY A 125 14.24 9.61 3.89
CA GLY A 125 14.12 8.20 4.24
C GLY A 125 14.34 7.87 5.73
N ASN A 126 14.57 8.89 6.57
CA ASN A 126 14.82 8.68 8.01
C ASN A 126 13.54 8.34 8.81
N ARG A 127 12.37 8.50 8.18
CA ARG A 127 11.07 8.14 8.78
C ARG A 127 10.05 7.85 7.69
N ASN A 128 9.20 6.86 7.96
CA ASN A 128 8.07 6.54 7.09
C ASN A 128 6.79 7.21 7.59
N PRO A 129 5.87 7.62 6.69
CA PRO A 129 4.57 8.11 7.09
C PRO A 129 3.77 7.01 7.78
N ALA A 130 3.09 7.34 8.89
CA ALA A 130 2.28 6.38 9.65
C ALA A 130 1.07 5.88 8.84
N LYS A 131 0.53 6.74 7.97
CA LYS A 131 -0.56 6.46 7.05
C LYS A 131 -0.12 6.80 5.63
N PRO A 132 0.52 5.86 4.93
CA PRO A 132 1.14 6.16 3.64
C PRO A 132 0.14 6.51 2.55
N LYS A 133 -1.06 5.92 2.53
CA LYS A 133 -2.12 6.32 1.57
C LYS A 133 -2.54 7.77 1.77
N ASP A 134 -2.89 8.15 3.01
CA ASP A 134 -3.28 9.52 3.35
C ASP A 134 -2.15 10.52 3.01
N PHE A 135 -0.89 10.09 3.20
CA PHE A 135 0.28 10.89 2.84
C PHE A 135 0.37 11.13 1.33
N ILE A 136 0.28 10.06 0.54
CA ILE A 136 0.32 10.13 -0.93
C ILE A 136 -0.82 11.02 -1.45
N GLU A 137 -2.05 10.80 -1.00
CA GLU A 137 -3.22 11.59 -1.40
C GLU A 137 -3.05 13.07 -1.03
N THR A 138 -2.55 13.35 0.17
CA THR A 138 -2.30 14.72 0.64
C THR A 138 -1.29 15.44 -0.24
N VAL A 139 -0.18 14.78 -0.57
CA VAL A 139 0.85 15.33 -1.44
C VAL A 139 0.31 15.54 -2.87
N CYS A 140 -0.37 14.54 -3.44
CA CYS A 140 -0.97 14.65 -4.78
C CYS A 140 -1.98 15.81 -4.88
N ASN A 141 -2.86 15.93 -3.89
CA ASN A 141 -3.84 17.03 -3.83
C ASN A 141 -3.15 18.41 -3.76
N PHE A 142 -2.10 18.52 -2.96
CA PHE A 142 -1.33 19.77 -2.87
C PHE A 142 -0.69 20.13 -4.21
N ILE A 143 -0.03 19.16 -4.86
CA ILE A 143 0.65 19.38 -6.16
C ILE A 143 -0.36 19.77 -7.22
N VAL A 144 -1.44 19.03 -7.42
CA VAL A 144 -2.46 19.32 -8.44
C VAL A 144 -3.16 20.65 -8.18
N LYS A 145 -3.32 21.06 -6.94
CA LYS A 145 -3.93 22.34 -6.56
C LYS A 145 -3.01 23.53 -6.83
N LYS A 146 -1.72 23.38 -6.61
CA LYS A 146 -0.76 24.48 -6.64
C LYS A 146 -0.01 24.59 -7.96
N TYR A 147 0.45 23.46 -8.50
CA TYR A 147 1.30 23.40 -9.69
C TYR A 147 0.46 23.17 -10.94
N LYS A 148 -0.14 24.27 -11.45
CA LYS A 148 -1.12 24.25 -12.56
C LYS A 148 -0.61 24.84 -13.85
N THR A 149 0.53 25.54 -13.83
CA THR A 149 1.08 26.15 -15.02
C THR A 149 1.47 25.08 -16.05
N GLU A 150 1.57 25.46 -17.32
CA GLU A 150 2.02 24.52 -18.36
C GLU A 150 3.43 23.98 -18.08
N ASP A 151 4.31 24.85 -17.56
CA ASP A 151 5.68 24.46 -17.26
C ASP A 151 5.75 23.49 -16.06
N ASP A 152 4.93 23.73 -15.02
CA ASP A 152 4.78 22.76 -13.92
C ASP A 152 4.28 21.40 -14.43
N LYS A 153 3.24 21.41 -15.26
CA LYS A 153 2.67 20.18 -15.82
C LYS A 153 3.64 19.48 -16.76
N LYS A 154 4.45 20.20 -17.54
CA LYS A 154 5.53 19.62 -18.35
C LYS A 154 6.57 18.92 -17.47
N ALA A 155 6.98 19.58 -16.37
CA ALA A 155 7.96 19.00 -15.43
C ALA A 155 7.41 17.72 -14.79
N VAL A 156 6.14 17.74 -14.36
CA VAL A 156 5.50 16.52 -13.80
C VAL A 156 5.32 15.45 -14.87
N ALA A 157 4.88 15.80 -16.09
CA ALA A 157 4.70 14.85 -17.18
C ALA A 157 6.02 14.10 -17.48
N LEU A 158 7.13 14.82 -17.53
CA LEU A 158 8.46 14.23 -17.71
C LEU A 158 8.84 13.30 -16.55
N LEU A 159 8.57 13.72 -15.32
CA LEU A 159 8.88 12.94 -14.12
C LEU A 159 8.11 11.60 -14.06
N ILE A 160 6.82 11.62 -14.40
CA ILE A 160 5.94 10.45 -14.29
C ILE A 160 5.81 9.64 -15.58
N GLY A 161 6.55 10.01 -16.65
CA GLY A 161 6.48 9.34 -17.95
C GLY A 161 5.13 9.50 -18.67
N SER A 162 4.50 10.68 -18.53
CA SER A 162 3.21 11.02 -19.14
C SER A 162 3.37 12.15 -20.16
N THR A 163 2.27 12.55 -20.82
CA THR A 163 2.25 13.67 -21.75
C THR A 163 1.57 14.88 -21.14
N LEU A 164 1.90 16.09 -21.64
CA LEU A 164 1.23 17.32 -21.18
C LEU A 164 -0.27 17.28 -21.45
N GLU A 165 -0.70 16.71 -22.59
CA GLU A 165 -2.11 16.57 -22.96
C GLU A 165 -2.90 15.78 -21.92
N GLU A 166 -2.31 14.68 -21.42
CA GLU A 166 -2.93 13.84 -20.40
C GLU A 166 -3.08 14.58 -19.04
N LEU A 167 -2.25 15.58 -18.78
CA LEU A 167 -2.29 16.36 -17.55
C LEU A 167 -3.12 17.65 -17.67
N LYS A 168 -3.76 17.91 -18.80
CA LYS A 168 -4.63 19.10 -18.97
C LYS A 168 -5.83 19.05 -18.06
N ASP A 169 -6.51 17.89 -18.00
CA ASP A 169 -7.62 17.66 -17.08
C ASP A 169 -7.11 17.41 -15.65
N SER A 170 -7.70 18.10 -14.68
CA SER A 170 -7.27 18.01 -13.26
C SER A 170 -7.48 16.64 -12.66
N SER A 171 -8.55 15.93 -13.03
CA SER A 171 -8.83 14.58 -12.53
C SER A 171 -7.82 13.59 -13.09
N ASN A 172 -7.49 13.70 -14.36
CA ASN A 172 -6.49 12.86 -15.00
C ASN A 172 -5.08 13.15 -14.46
N TYR A 173 -4.76 14.43 -14.24
CA TYR A 173 -3.51 14.86 -13.60
C TYR A 173 -3.36 14.20 -12.21
N TYR A 174 -4.41 14.29 -11.37
CA TYR A 174 -4.41 13.66 -10.06
C TYR A 174 -4.22 12.15 -10.14
N ASN A 175 -4.99 11.46 -10.98
CA ASN A 175 -4.93 10.02 -11.11
C ASN A 175 -3.57 9.52 -11.64
N LYS A 176 -2.99 10.19 -12.61
CA LYS A 176 -1.65 9.86 -13.15
C LYS A 176 -0.57 10.04 -12.09
N LEU A 177 -0.61 11.14 -11.35
CA LEU A 177 0.33 11.41 -10.27
C LEU A 177 0.17 10.41 -9.12
N LEU A 178 -1.08 10.11 -8.73
CA LEU A 178 -1.40 9.12 -7.70
C LEU A 178 -0.89 7.72 -8.10
N ASN A 179 -1.14 7.30 -9.33
CA ASN A 179 -0.68 6.03 -9.85
C ASN A 179 0.84 5.95 -9.85
N TRP A 180 1.55 6.95 -10.34
CA TRP A 180 3.01 6.98 -10.31
C TRP A 180 3.55 6.88 -8.90
N PHE A 181 2.98 7.65 -7.96
CA PHE A 181 3.40 7.66 -6.57
C PHE A 181 3.13 6.32 -5.87
N SER A 182 2.04 5.63 -6.25
CA SER A 182 1.63 4.34 -5.68
C SER A 182 2.29 3.15 -6.39
N THR A 183 2.40 3.17 -7.73
CA THR A 183 2.85 2.04 -8.54
C THR A 183 4.35 1.80 -8.42
N ASN A 184 5.14 2.88 -8.37
CA ASN A 184 6.57 2.79 -8.13
C ASN A 184 6.91 2.44 -6.67
N ALA A 185 5.92 2.44 -5.78
CA ALA A 185 6.05 1.97 -4.41
C ALA A 185 5.71 0.47 -4.24
N ILE A 186 5.40 -0.24 -5.34
CA ILE A 186 5.16 -1.70 -5.36
C ILE A 186 6.40 -2.36 -5.98
N PRO A 187 7.07 -3.30 -5.29
CA PRO A 187 8.18 -4.05 -5.88
C PRO A 187 7.69 -4.81 -7.13
N SER A 188 8.38 -4.62 -8.25
CA SER A 188 8.08 -5.22 -9.56
C SER A 188 8.38 -6.72 -9.62
N HIS A 189 7.98 -7.51 -8.62
CA HIS A 189 8.26 -8.94 -8.58
C HIS A 189 7.22 -9.83 -9.31
N ASN A 190 6.21 -9.26 -9.98
CA ASN A 190 5.18 -10.06 -10.67
C ASN A 190 4.99 -9.75 -12.18
N LEU A 191 5.99 -9.21 -12.87
CA LEU A 191 5.92 -9.02 -14.33
C LEU A 191 6.77 -10.03 -15.12
N SER A 192 7.09 -11.18 -14.56
CA SER A 192 7.91 -12.21 -15.20
C SER A 192 7.13 -13.49 -15.51
N LEU A 193 5.94 -13.40 -16.07
CA LEU A 193 5.25 -14.55 -16.68
C LEU A 193 4.26 -14.11 -17.78
N ILE A 194 4.72 -13.31 -18.73
CA ILE A 194 4.11 -13.34 -20.06
C ILE A 194 5.23 -13.75 -21.02
N HIS A 195 5.50 -15.02 -21.07
CA HIS A 195 6.16 -15.63 -22.22
C HIS A 195 5.20 -15.53 -23.41
N ILE A 196 5.37 -14.51 -24.22
CA ILE A 196 4.84 -14.50 -25.57
C ILE A 196 5.70 -15.51 -26.34
N SER A 197 5.16 -16.72 -26.54
CA SER A 197 5.71 -17.68 -27.47
C SER A 197 5.65 -17.07 -28.88
N GLU A 198 6.79 -16.78 -29.46
CA GLU A 198 6.91 -16.43 -30.89
C GLU A 198 6.29 -17.53 -31.76
N PRO A 199 5.50 -17.17 -32.78
CA PRO A 199 5.02 -18.14 -33.74
C PRO A 199 6.19 -18.63 -34.60
N THR A 200 6.47 -19.90 -34.51
CA THR A 200 7.42 -20.62 -35.33
C THR A 200 7.09 -20.41 -36.82
N ARG A 201 7.96 -19.74 -37.57
CA ARG A 201 7.91 -19.68 -39.02
C ARG A 201 8.18 -21.09 -39.58
N LEU A 202 7.15 -21.72 -40.07
CA LEU A 202 7.27 -22.87 -40.94
C LEU A 202 7.91 -22.40 -42.25
N ARG A 203 9.14 -22.86 -42.54
CA ARG A 203 9.72 -22.86 -43.87
C ARG A 203 9.05 -23.98 -44.64
N CYS A 204 8.30 -23.62 -45.68
CA CYS A 204 7.97 -24.54 -46.76
C CYS A 204 9.16 -24.61 -47.74
N ILE A 205 9.55 -25.84 -48.04
CA ILE A 205 10.40 -26.23 -49.17
C ILE A 205 9.52 -26.31 -50.41
#